data_98e3531187616b7ea1cf99966b9d3747
#
_entry.id   98e3531187616b7ea1cf99966b9d3747
#
_cell.length_a   1.000
_cell.length_b   1.000
_cell.length_c   1.000
_cell.angle_alpha   90.00
_cell.angle_beta   90.00
_cell.angle_gamma   90.00
#
_symmetry.space_group_name_H-M   'P 1'
#
loop_
_entity.id
_entity.type
_entity.pdbx_description
1 polymer ?
#
loop_
_entity_poly.entity_id
_entity_poly.type
_entity_poly.pdbx_seq_one_letter_code
_entity_poly.pdbx_strand_id
1 'polypeptide(L)'
;ERAARGYKDLNWLALRLLRPGGLLATFSCSGLVSADLFQKIIFSAAVDAGRDVQILQPLSQAPDHPILLSFPESAYLKGLLCRVVD
;
A
#
# COMPACT_ATOMS: atom_id res chain seq x y z
N GLU A 1 6.26 13.94 -6.33
CA GLU A 1 6.54 13.94 -4.89
C GLU A 1 7.45 12.75 -4.56
N ARG A 2 8.52 13.01 -3.80
CA ARG A 2 9.62 12.06 -3.62
C ARG A 2 9.20 10.79 -2.89
N ALA A 3 8.40 10.93 -1.83
CA ALA A 3 7.95 9.77 -1.06
C ALA A 3 7.04 8.87 -1.90
N ALA A 4 6.14 9.47 -2.68
CA ALA A 4 5.25 8.72 -3.55
C ALA A 4 6.04 7.91 -4.59
N ARG A 5 7.10 8.51 -5.16
CA ARG A 5 7.94 7.82 -6.13
C ARG A 5 8.65 6.62 -5.50
N GLY A 6 9.18 6.79 -4.28
CA GLY A 6 9.86 5.70 -3.59
C GLY A 6 8.93 4.52 -3.33
N TYR A 7 7.71 4.79 -2.86
CA TYR A 7 6.72 3.74 -2.65
C TYR A 7 6.31 3.08 -3.96
N LYS A 8 6.17 3.86 -5.04
CA LYS A 8 5.82 3.32 -6.33
C LYS A 8 6.90 2.39 -6.86
N ASP A 9 8.16 2.81 -6.81
CA ASP A 9 9.28 2.02 -7.32
C ASP A 9 9.42 0.70 -6.56
N LEU A 10 9.31 0.74 -5.24
CA LEU A 10 9.41 -0.46 -4.42
C LEU A 10 8.29 -1.44 -4.73
N ASN A 11 7.06 -0.96 -4.83
CA ASN A 11 5.91 -1.81 -5.09
C ASN A 11 5.88 -2.32 -6.52
N TRP A 12 6.36 -1.52 -7.48
CA TRP A 12 6.53 -1.95 -8.86
C TRP A 12 7.45 -3.18 -8.93
N LEU A 13 8.58 -3.11 -8.23
CA LEU A 13 9.52 -4.23 -8.20
C LEU A 13 8.89 -5.46 -7.54
N ALA A 14 8.23 -5.27 -6.40
CA ALA A 14 7.58 -6.37 -5.70
C ALA A 14 6.52 -7.05 -6.57
N LEU A 15 5.69 -6.25 -7.25
CA LEU A 15 4.65 -6.78 -8.12
C LEU A 15 5.21 -7.53 -9.32
N ARG A 16 6.36 -7.08 -9.84
CA ARG A 16 7.02 -7.76 -10.95
C ARG A 16 7.53 -9.15 -10.57
N LEU A 17 7.90 -9.34 -9.31
CA LEU A 17 8.50 -10.59 -8.84
C LEU A 17 7.47 -11.63 -8.42
N LEU A 18 6.22 -11.23 -8.21
CA LEU A 18 5.18 -12.16 -7.74
C LEU A 18 4.65 -13.03 -8.88
N ARG A 19 4.37 -14.28 -8.55
CA ARG A 19 3.68 -15.19 -9.46
C ARG A 19 2.18 -14.83 -9.48
N PRO A 20 1.45 -15.22 -10.55
CA PRO A 20 -0.01 -15.14 -10.52
C PRO A 20 -0.56 -15.85 -9.29
N GLY A 21 -1.50 -15.21 -8.60
CA GLY A 21 -2.02 -15.70 -7.33
C GLY A 21 -1.21 -15.29 -6.12
N GLY A 22 -0.04 -14.68 -6.32
CA GLY A 22 0.81 -14.23 -5.22
C GLY A 22 0.21 -13.09 -4.44
N LEU A 23 0.57 -12.99 -3.17
CA LEU A 23 0.05 -11.97 -2.25
C LEU A 23 1.13 -10.95 -1.95
N LEU A 24 0.70 -9.69 -1.82
CA LEU A 24 1.56 -8.60 -1.39
C LEU A 24 0.87 -7.84 -0.27
N ALA A 25 1.51 -7.78 0.90
CA ALA A 25 1.10 -6.86 1.95
C ALA A 25 2.05 -5.67 1.91
N THR A 26 1.53 -4.49 1.65
CA THR A 26 2.35 -3.29 1.48
C THR A 26 1.84 -2.19 2.39
N PHE A 27 2.77 -1.42 2.96
CA PHE A 27 2.47 -0.45 4.00
C PHE A 27 3.19 0.88 3.78
N SER A 28 2.58 1.94 4.29
CA SER A 28 3.23 3.23 4.46
C SER A 28 2.99 3.74 5.86
N CYS A 29 4.03 4.24 6.52
CA CYS A 29 3.92 4.92 7.81
C CYS A 29 4.14 6.42 7.69
N SER A 30 4.16 6.98 6.48
CA SER A 30 4.37 8.40 6.27
C SER A 30 3.08 9.18 6.50
N GLY A 31 3.14 10.20 7.35
CA GLY A 31 2.03 11.11 7.54
C GLY A 31 1.74 11.98 6.32
N LEU A 32 2.67 12.05 5.37
CA LEU A 32 2.50 12.80 4.13
C LEU A 32 1.73 12.03 3.06
N VAL A 33 1.50 10.74 3.28
CA VAL A 33 0.82 9.88 2.32
C VAL A 33 -0.48 9.42 2.95
N SER A 34 -1.62 9.90 2.43
CA SER A 34 -2.93 9.45 2.88
C SER A 34 -3.22 8.03 2.38
N ALA A 35 -4.22 7.38 2.96
CA ALA A 35 -4.64 6.05 2.49
C ALA A 35 -5.09 6.09 1.04
N ASP A 36 -5.81 7.14 0.63
CA ASP A 36 -6.25 7.31 -0.74
C ASP A 36 -5.07 7.49 -1.69
N LEU A 37 -4.11 8.33 -1.31
CA LEU A 37 -2.91 8.52 -2.13
C LEU A 37 -2.10 7.23 -2.21
N PHE A 38 -1.97 6.49 -1.10
CA PHE A 38 -1.24 5.24 -1.09
C PHE A 38 -1.85 4.24 -2.08
N GLN A 39 -3.17 4.10 -2.08
CA GLN A 39 -3.86 3.21 -3.01
C GLN A 39 -3.58 3.62 -4.45
N LYS A 40 -3.60 4.91 -4.75
CA LYS A 40 -3.30 5.41 -6.09
C LYS A 40 -1.85 5.12 -6.50
N ILE A 41 -0.92 5.21 -5.56
CA ILE A 41 0.49 4.88 -5.80
C ILE A 41 0.61 3.40 -6.17
N ILE A 42 -0.04 2.50 -5.42
CA ILE A 42 0.02 1.07 -5.69
C ILE A 42 -0.65 0.74 -7.02
N PHE A 43 -1.77 1.39 -7.34
CA PHE A 43 -2.42 1.22 -8.64
C PHE A 43 -1.47 1.60 -9.78
N SER A 44 -0.80 2.75 -9.64
CA SER A 44 0.16 3.20 -10.64
C SER A 44 1.31 2.21 -10.81
N ALA A 45 1.80 1.65 -9.70
CA ALA A 45 2.85 0.64 -9.76
C ALA A 45 2.37 -0.62 -10.49
N ALA A 46 1.15 -1.05 -10.25
CA ALA A 46 0.57 -2.22 -10.91
C ALA A 46 0.43 -2.01 -12.42
N VAL A 47 -0.04 -0.83 -12.83
CA VAL A 47 -0.16 -0.49 -14.24
C VAL A 47 1.21 -0.54 -14.92
N ASP A 48 2.22 0.07 -14.30
CA ASP A 48 3.57 0.11 -14.87
C ASP A 48 4.23 -1.28 -14.88
N ALA A 49 3.87 -2.13 -13.91
CA ALA A 49 4.38 -3.51 -13.87
C ALA A 49 3.65 -4.42 -14.86
N GLY A 50 2.56 -3.95 -15.44
CA GLY A 50 1.75 -4.76 -16.36
C GLY A 50 1.04 -5.90 -15.64
N ARG A 51 0.68 -5.71 -14.38
CA ARG A 51 0.03 -6.74 -13.56
C ARG A 51 -1.39 -6.35 -13.22
N ASP A 52 -2.26 -7.33 -13.23
CA ASP A 52 -3.65 -7.18 -12.78
C ASP A 52 -3.71 -7.55 -11.30
N VAL A 53 -4.15 -6.62 -10.45
CA VAL A 53 -4.02 -6.76 -9.02
C VAL A 53 -5.35 -6.47 -8.34
N GLN A 54 -5.77 -7.36 -7.43
CA GLN A 54 -6.95 -7.17 -6.60
C GLN A 54 -6.52 -6.66 -5.22
N ILE A 55 -7.28 -5.72 -4.69
CA ILE A 55 -7.19 -5.35 -3.28
C ILE A 55 -8.10 -6.28 -2.50
N LEU A 56 -7.51 -7.11 -1.65
CA LEU A 56 -8.30 -8.03 -0.84
C LEU A 56 -8.78 -7.37 0.44
N GLN A 57 -7.95 -6.51 1.02
CA GLN A 57 -8.27 -5.90 2.31
C GLN A 57 -7.40 -4.67 2.55
N PRO A 58 -7.99 -3.54 2.96
CA PRO A 58 -7.19 -2.45 3.51
C PRO A 58 -6.68 -2.84 4.89
N LEU A 59 -5.46 -2.42 5.21
CA LEU A 59 -4.81 -2.72 6.47
C LEU A 59 -4.53 -1.42 7.22
N SER A 60 -4.52 -1.53 8.54
CA SER A 60 -4.20 -0.41 9.41
C SER A 60 -3.29 -0.89 10.52
N GLN A 61 -2.95 0.01 11.44
CA GLN A 61 -2.08 -0.38 12.54
C GLN A 61 -2.77 -1.40 13.46
N ALA A 62 -1.95 -2.21 14.11
CA ALA A 62 -2.43 -3.27 14.99
C ALA A 62 -3.23 -2.70 16.17
N PRO A 63 -4.12 -3.52 16.78
CA PRO A 63 -4.91 -3.04 17.92
C PRO A 63 -4.09 -2.54 19.11
N ASP A 64 -2.85 -3.00 19.27
CA ASP A 64 -1.97 -2.53 20.34
C ASP A 64 -1.36 -1.14 20.03
N HIS A 65 -1.67 -0.57 18.87
CA HIS A 65 -1.32 0.79 18.51
C HIS A 65 -2.61 1.59 18.27
N PRO A 66 -3.35 1.91 19.33
CA PRO A 66 -4.64 2.55 19.16
C PRO A 66 -4.53 3.97 18.61
N ILE A 67 -5.55 4.38 17.88
CA ILE A 67 -5.67 5.73 17.36
C ILE A 67 -6.38 6.57 18.41
N LEU A 68 -5.76 7.67 18.82
CA LEU A 68 -6.38 8.59 19.78
C LEU A 68 -7.42 9.44 19.06
N LEU A 69 -8.61 9.51 19.64
CA LEU A 69 -9.68 10.34 19.08
C LEU A 69 -9.31 11.83 19.08
N SER A 70 -8.59 12.27 20.11
CA SER A 70 -8.11 13.65 20.23
C SER A 70 -6.87 13.94 19.39
N PHE A 71 -6.27 12.92 18.78
CA PHE A 71 -5.07 13.05 17.96
C PHE A 71 -5.15 12.07 16.79
N PRO A 72 -5.98 12.35 15.79
CA PRO A 72 -6.17 11.41 14.66
C PRO A 72 -4.90 11.20 13.85
N GLU A 73 -3.91 12.07 13.93
CA GLU A 73 -2.63 11.90 13.26
C GLU A 73 -1.87 10.68 13.78
N SER A 74 -2.26 10.12 14.93
CA SER A 74 -1.69 8.87 15.43
C SER A 74 -2.05 7.68 14.52
N ALA A 75 -3.04 7.82 13.64
CA ALA A 75 -3.41 6.82 12.63
C ALA A 75 -2.54 6.98 11.39
N TYR A 76 -1.23 6.79 11.53
CA TYR A 76 -0.30 7.03 10.43
C TYR A 76 -0.02 5.80 9.57
N LEU A 77 -0.20 4.60 10.10
CA LEU A 77 0.06 3.37 9.36
C LEU A 77 -1.13 3.01 8.48
N LYS A 78 -0.89 2.83 7.21
CA LYS A 78 -1.88 2.40 6.24
C LYS A 78 -1.26 1.33 5.36
N GLY A 79 -2.08 0.41 4.89
CA GLY A 79 -1.59 -0.66 4.05
C GLY A 79 -2.68 -1.28 3.21
N LEU A 80 -2.25 -2.15 2.32
CA LEU A 80 -3.13 -2.93 1.46
C LEU A 80 -2.64 -4.37 1.39
N LEU A 81 -3.58 -5.30 1.47
CA LEU A 81 -3.31 -6.69 1.12
C LEU A 81 -3.83 -6.91 -0.29
N CYS A 82 -2.95 -7.30 -1.18
CA CYS A 82 -3.25 -7.41 -2.60
C CYS A 82 -2.93 -8.82 -3.12
N ARG A 83 -3.64 -9.21 -4.19
CA ARG A 83 -3.35 -10.44 -4.92
C ARG A 83 -3.11 -10.11 -6.39
N VAL A 84 -2.03 -10.65 -6.94
CA VAL A 84 -1.78 -10.62 -8.39
C VAL A 84 -2.61 -11.72 -9.03
N VAL A 85 -3.48 -11.35 -9.97
CA VAL A 85 -4.42 -12.32 -10.56
C VAL A 85 -3.99 -12.85 -11.90
N ASP A 86 -3.01 -12.24 -12.55
CA ASP A 86 -2.56 -12.70 -13.88
C ASP A 86 -1.20 -13.39 -13.85
#